data_2d5fff134d57b3ebba95e05bbe78f6fa
#
_entry.id   2d5fff134d57b3ebba95e05bbe78f6fa
#
_cell.length_a   1.000
_cell.length_b   1.000
_cell.length_c   1.000
_cell.angle_alpha   90.00
_cell.angle_beta   90.00
_cell.angle_gamma   90.00
#
_symmetry.space_group_name_H-M   'P 1'
#
loop_
_entity.id
_entity.type
_entity.pdbx_description
1 polymer ?
#
loop_
_entity_poly.entity_id
_entity_poly.type
_entity_poly.pdbx_seq_one_letter_code
_entity_poly.pdbx_strand_id
1 'polypeptide(L)'
;MVQIELTRFRIKKGKEQRAEEWMKFLNDNHADTVATMPSEKMFVETVFKEENADGYMYFYWYSIQGENGNAVEDSESYIDKKHLEYWEECIDSTYRPVDMTLMQSLLAPKIEENM
;
A
#
# COMPACT_ATOMS: atom_id res chain seq x y z
N MET A 1 15.50 -9.16 9.07
CA MET A 1 15.74 -8.54 7.76
C MET A 1 14.45 -7.86 7.29
N VAL A 2 14.57 -6.67 6.70
CA VAL A 2 13.40 -5.98 6.16
C VAL A 2 13.19 -6.33 4.70
N GLN A 3 11.95 -6.23 4.26
CA GLN A 3 11.56 -6.44 2.88
C GLN A 3 11.12 -5.10 2.29
N ILE A 4 11.75 -4.70 1.20
CA ILE A 4 11.49 -3.43 0.54
C ILE A 4 10.86 -3.72 -0.80
N GLU A 5 9.65 -3.21 -1.01
CA GLU A 5 8.86 -3.51 -2.20
C GLU A 5 8.30 -2.26 -2.85
N LEU A 6 8.21 -2.30 -4.17
CA LEU A 6 7.47 -1.33 -4.96
C LEU A 6 6.66 -2.10 -5.99
N THR A 7 5.35 -2.01 -5.89
CA THR A 7 4.45 -2.76 -6.76
C THR A 7 3.49 -1.82 -7.47
N ARG A 8 3.30 -2.05 -8.76
CA ARG A 8 2.36 -1.28 -9.59
C ARG A 8 1.07 -2.06 -9.73
N PHE A 9 -0.04 -1.44 -9.33
CA PHE A 9 -1.39 -1.98 -9.47
C PHE A 9 -2.19 -1.11 -10.43
N ARG A 10 -3.06 -1.73 -11.22
CA ARG A 10 -3.96 -0.99 -12.11
C ARG A 10 -5.32 -0.83 -11.47
N ILE A 11 -5.89 0.37 -11.58
CA ILE A 11 -7.23 0.65 -11.10
C ILE A 11 -8.24 0.27 -12.18
N LYS A 12 -9.36 -0.32 -11.77
CA LYS A 12 -10.44 -0.68 -12.70
C LYS A 12 -10.99 0.56 -13.40
N LYS A 13 -11.28 0.43 -14.69
CA LYS A 13 -11.98 1.48 -15.43
C LYS A 13 -13.31 1.78 -14.76
N GLY A 14 -13.60 3.08 -14.57
CA GLY A 14 -14.80 3.54 -13.91
C GLY A 14 -14.69 3.61 -12.39
N LYS A 15 -13.57 3.16 -11.82
CA LYS A 15 -13.35 3.18 -10.38
C LYS A 15 -12.28 4.22 -9.97
N GLU A 16 -11.88 5.08 -10.87
CA GLU A 16 -10.83 6.07 -10.60
C GLU A 16 -11.22 6.99 -9.43
N GLN A 17 -12.45 7.50 -9.47
CA GLN A 17 -12.92 8.37 -8.38
C GLN A 17 -13.03 7.60 -7.06
N ARG A 18 -13.48 6.35 -7.13
CA ARG A 18 -13.59 5.50 -5.94
C ARG A 18 -12.21 5.24 -5.33
N ALA A 19 -11.19 5.07 -6.17
CA ALA A 19 -9.81 4.93 -5.72
C ALA A 19 -9.28 6.19 -5.03
N GLU A 20 -9.67 7.37 -5.54
CA GLU A 20 -9.35 8.65 -4.89
C GLU A 20 -10.02 8.73 -3.51
N GLU A 21 -11.28 8.30 -3.40
CA GLU A 21 -11.99 8.24 -2.13
C GLU A 21 -11.33 7.29 -1.14
N TRP A 22 -10.79 6.18 -1.63
CA TRP A 22 -10.02 5.22 -0.83
C TRP A 22 -8.82 5.90 -0.18
N MET A 23 -8.02 6.59 -0.96
CA MET A 23 -6.85 7.30 -0.43
C MET A 23 -7.26 8.41 0.53
N LYS A 24 -8.35 9.12 0.22
CA LYS A 24 -8.90 10.13 1.11
C LYS A 24 -9.32 9.52 2.44
N PHE A 25 -9.98 8.36 2.40
CA PHE A 25 -10.37 7.65 3.62
C PHE A 25 -9.17 7.34 4.50
N LEU A 26 -8.08 6.83 3.91
CA LEU A 26 -6.86 6.53 4.67
C LEU A 26 -6.24 7.80 5.24
N ASN A 27 -6.24 8.88 4.48
CA ASN A 27 -5.69 10.15 4.93
C ASN A 27 -6.55 10.80 6.02
N ASP A 28 -7.87 10.73 5.91
CA ASP A 28 -8.80 11.27 6.91
C ASP A 28 -8.71 10.49 8.22
N ASN A 29 -8.33 9.22 8.15
CA ASN A 29 -8.17 8.34 9.31
C ASN A 29 -6.69 8.03 9.56
N HIS A 30 -5.82 9.00 9.31
CA HIS A 30 -4.37 8.81 9.33
C HIS A 30 -3.87 8.19 10.64
N ALA A 31 -4.28 8.75 11.79
CA ALA A 31 -3.82 8.24 13.08
C ALA A 31 -4.22 6.78 13.31
N ASP A 32 -5.47 6.44 12.99
CA ASP A 32 -5.95 5.06 13.16
C ASP A 32 -5.29 4.11 12.16
N THR A 33 -5.01 4.59 10.94
CA THR A 33 -4.31 3.80 9.94
C THR A 33 -2.88 3.50 10.40
N VAL A 34 -2.17 4.52 10.87
CA VAL A 34 -0.80 4.35 11.40
C VAL A 34 -0.79 3.38 12.59
N ALA A 35 -1.83 3.41 13.42
CA ALA A 35 -1.93 2.54 14.59
C ALA A 35 -1.98 1.04 14.23
N THR A 36 -2.36 0.69 12.99
CA THR A 36 -2.39 -0.71 12.54
C THR A 36 -1.01 -1.21 12.10
N MET A 37 -0.08 -0.32 11.83
CA MET A 37 1.22 -0.67 11.22
C MET A 37 2.12 -1.53 12.12
N PRO A 38 2.22 -1.27 13.43
CA PRO A 38 3.14 -2.06 14.27
C PRO A 38 2.85 -3.56 14.27
N SER A 39 1.58 -3.98 14.31
CA SER A 39 1.24 -5.40 14.33
C SER A 39 1.59 -6.10 13.01
N GLU A 40 1.61 -5.35 11.92
CA GLU A 40 1.98 -5.85 10.59
C GLU A 40 3.49 -5.75 10.35
N LYS A 41 4.24 -5.19 11.28
CA LYS A 41 5.66 -4.86 11.11
C LYS A 41 5.91 -3.98 9.89
N MET A 42 4.94 -3.13 9.59
CA MET A 42 5.04 -2.19 8.48
C MET A 42 5.72 -0.92 8.98
N PHE A 43 6.92 -0.62 8.46
CA PHE A 43 7.69 0.56 8.87
C PHE A 43 7.39 1.78 8.01
N VAL A 44 7.22 1.55 6.71
CA VAL A 44 6.93 2.62 5.74
C VAL A 44 5.94 2.07 4.73
N GLU A 45 4.92 2.87 4.45
CA GLU A 45 3.94 2.53 3.42
C GLU A 45 3.53 3.82 2.72
N THR A 46 3.72 3.87 1.40
CA THR A 46 3.47 5.08 0.62
C THR A 46 2.88 4.70 -0.73
N VAL A 47 1.84 5.40 -1.13
CA VAL A 47 1.16 5.16 -2.40
C VAL A 47 1.29 6.37 -3.31
N PHE A 48 1.66 6.12 -4.56
CA PHE A 48 1.73 7.13 -5.61
C PHE A 48 0.72 6.81 -6.70
N LYS A 49 0.16 7.83 -7.31
CA LYS A 49 -0.79 7.68 -8.41
C LYS A 49 -0.14 8.09 -9.72
N GLU A 50 -0.44 7.34 -10.78
CA GLU A 50 -0.07 7.70 -12.14
C GLU A 50 -1.32 7.64 -13.03
N GLU A 51 -1.59 8.70 -13.78
CA GLU A 51 -2.58 8.67 -14.85
C GLU A 51 -1.79 8.45 -16.14
N ASN A 52 -1.87 7.21 -16.66
CA ASN A 52 -1.01 6.80 -17.75
C ASN A 52 -1.61 7.14 -19.11
N ALA A 53 -0.75 7.24 -20.11
CA ALA A 53 -1.14 7.51 -21.50
C ALA A 53 -2.03 6.42 -22.09
N ASP A 54 -2.04 5.20 -21.51
CA ASP A 54 -2.92 4.11 -21.92
C ASP A 54 -4.37 4.31 -21.46
N GLY A 55 -4.63 5.40 -20.74
CA GLY A 55 -5.97 5.74 -20.25
C GLY A 55 -6.32 5.10 -18.91
N TYR A 56 -5.42 4.36 -18.30
CA TYR A 56 -5.64 3.77 -16.99
C TYR A 56 -4.94 4.55 -15.90
N MET A 57 -5.52 4.49 -14.70
CA MET A 57 -4.88 4.96 -13.48
C MET A 57 -4.12 3.80 -12.86
N TYR A 58 -2.92 4.06 -12.37
CA TYR A 58 -2.09 3.09 -11.65
C TYR A 58 -1.73 3.62 -10.28
N PHE A 59 -1.67 2.71 -9.30
CA PHE A 59 -1.12 2.99 -7.98
C PHE A 59 0.21 2.26 -7.84
N TYR A 60 1.22 3.00 -7.41
CA TYR A 60 2.51 2.43 -7.05
C TYR A 60 2.56 2.35 -5.53
N TRP A 61 2.66 1.15 -5.03
CA TRP A 61 2.65 0.89 -3.59
C TRP A 61 4.08 0.57 -3.15
N TYR A 62 4.65 1.46 -2.33
CA TYR A 62 6.00 1.33 -1.79
C TYR A 62 5.91 0.98 -0.32
N SER A 63 6.67 -0.03 0.13
CA SER A 63 6.66 -0.43 1.53
C SER A 63 8.01 -0.94 2.00
N ILE A 64 8.26 -0.75 3.29
CA ILE A 64 9.35 -1.40 4.01
C ILE A 64 8.70 -2.14 5.16
N GLN A 65 8.85 -3.45 5.19
CA GLN A 65 8.16 -4.32 6.13
C GLN A 65 9.14 -5.29 6.79
N GLY A 66 8.95 -5.54 8.09
CA GLY A 66 9.73 -6.51 8.84
C GLY A 66 9.15 -7.91 8.72
N GLU A 67 9.86 -8.88 9.31
CA GLU A 67 9.45 -10.28 9.31
C GLU A 67 8.43 -10.54 10.42
N ASN A 68 7.60 -11.56 10.21
CA ASN A 68 6.67 -12.10 11.21
C ASN A 68 5.58 -11.12 11.64
N GLY A 69 5.19 -10.18 10.78
CA GLY A 69 4.05 -9.33 11.03
C GLY A 69 2.74 -10.07 10.77
N ASN A 70 1.66 -9.59 11.36
CA ASN A 70 0.32 -10.12 11.12
C ASN A 70 -0.17 -9.68 9.74
N ALA A 71 -0.91 -10.55 9.06
CA ALA A 71 -1.51 -10.18 7.77
C ALA A 71 -2.67 -9.20 7.98
N VAL A 72 -2.81 -8.25 7.06
CA VAL A 72 -3.91 -7.28 7.13
C VAL A 72 -5.28 -7.96 7.09
N GLU A 73 -5.39 -9.10 6.41
CA GLU A 73 -6.62 -9.88 6.30
C GLU A 73 -7.08 -10.44 7.65
N ASP A 74 -6.16 -10.61 8.58
CA ASP A 74 -6.44 -11.15 9.91
C ASP A 74 -6.75 -10.04 10.93
N SER A 75 -6.71 -8.79 10.53
CA SER A 75 -6.94 -7.64 11.41
C SER A 75 -8.41 -7.51 11.77
N GLU A 76 -8.67 -7.16 13.03
CA GLU A 76 -10.00 -6.80 13.51
C GLU A 76 -10.27 -5.28 13.40
N SER A 77 -9.29 -4.52 12.92
CA SER A 77 -9.42 -3.07 12.78
C SER A 77 -10.46 -2.70 11.73
N TYR A 78 -11.32 -1.76 12.06
CA TYR A 78 -12.28 -1.19 11.11
C TYR A 78 -11.56 -0.59 9.90
N ILE A 79 -10.42 0.07 10.14
CA ILE A 79 -9.63 0.70 9.06
C ILE A 79 -9.15 -0.37 8.08
N ASP A 80 -8.59 -1.47 8.58
CA ASP A 80 -8.08 -2.53 7.72
C ASP A 80 -9.20 -3.24 6.95
N LYS A 81 -10.33 -3.47 7.59
CA LYS A 81 -11.48 -4.08 6.92
C LYS A 81 -12.01 -3.19 5.80
N LYS A 82 -12.11 -1.89 6.05
CA LYS A 82 -12.56 -0.93 5.03
C LYS A 82 -11.54 -0.81 3.90
N HIS A 83 -10.26 -0.84 4.24
CA HIS A 83 -9.16 -0.83 3.27
C HIS A 83 -9.28 -2.01 2.30
N LEU A 84 -9.53 -3.22 2.82
CA LEU A 84 -9.68 -4.41 1.99
C LEU A 84 -10.92 -4.33 1.08
N GLU A 85 -12.02 -3.73 1.55
CA GLU A 85 -13.21 -3.51 0.72
C GLU A 85 -12.89 -2.58 -0.45
N TYR A 86 -12.18 -1.48 -0.21
CA TYR A 86 -11.75 -0.57 -1.26
C TYR A 86 -10.81 -1.27 -2.25
N TRP A 87 -9.89 -2.07 -1.72
CA TRP A 87 -8.95 -2.82 -2.55
C TRP A 87 -9.70 -3.69 -3.54
N GLU A 88 -10.63 -4.49 -3.05
CA GLU A 88 -11.40 -5.41 -3.91
C GLU A 88 -12.24 -4.66 -4.93
N GLU A 89 -12.78 -3.52 -4.55
CA GLU A 89 -13.60 -2.71 -5.46
C GLU A 89 -12.78 -2.04 -6.55
N CYS A 90 -11.59 -1.56 -6.23
CA CYS A 90 -10.82 -0.66 -7.09
C CYS A 90 -9.69 -1.31 -7.87
N ILE A 91 -9.01 -2.30 -7.29
CA ILE A 91 -7.86 -2.93 -7.96
C ILE A 91 -8.34 -3.88 -9.05
N ASP A 92 -7.79 -3.70 -10.24
CA ASP A 92 -8.13 -4.53 -11.39
C ASP A 92 -7.39 -5.87 -11.31
N SER A 93 -8.13 -6.92 -10.93
CA SER A 93 -7.56 -8.26 -10.76
C SER A 93 -7.20 -8.94 -12.08
N THR A 94 -7.63 -8.38 -13.22
CA THR A 94 -7.27 -8.92 -14.54
C THR A 94 -5.89 -8.42 -14.99
N TYR A 95 -5.36 -7.40 -14.30
CA TYR A 95 -4.03 -6.89 -14.56
C TYR A 95 -3.06 -7.48 -13.54
N ARG A 96 -2.07 -8.21 -14.00
CA ARG A 96 -1.07 -8.78 -13.11
C ARG A 96 -0.21 -7.65 -12.51
N PRO A 97 -0.17 -7.48 -11.19
CA PRO A 97 0.67 -6.46 -10.59
C PRO A 97 2.13 -6.62 -10.98
N VAL A 98 2.82 -5.50 -11.14
CA VAL A 98 4.22 -5.51 -11.53
C VAL A 98 5.08 -5.16 -10.34
N ASP A 99 5.84 -6.14 -9.85
CA ASP A 99 6.81 -5.91 -8.78
C ASP A 99 8.09 -5.36 -9.41
N MET A 100 8.49 -4.18 -8.96
CA MET A 100 9.73 -3.58 -9.43
C MET A 100 10.91 -4.31 -8.80
N THR A 101 11.98 -4.45 -9.56
CA THR A 101 13.20 -5.10 -9.07
C THR A 101 13.99 -4.11 -8.23
N LEU A 102 14.22 -4.46 -6.97
CA LEU A 102 15.05 -3.65 -6.08
C LEU A 102 16.50 -3.69 -6.58
N MET A 103 17.05 -2.53 -6.93
CA MET A 103 18.43 -2.42 -7.41
C MET A 103 19.37 -1.93 -6.33
N GLN A 104 18.91 -1.00 -5.50
CA GLN A 104 19.73 -0.42 -4.44
C GLN A 104 18.82 0.21 -3.38
N SER A 105 19.17 -0.01 -2.12
CA SER A 105 18.49 0.63 -1.00
C SER A 105 19.54 1.15 -0.03
N LEU A 106 19.40 2.42 0.31
CA LEU A 106 20.29 3.09 1.27
C LEU A 106 19.44 3.59 2.42
N LEU A 107 19.70 3.06 3.60
CA LEU A 107 19.00 3.47 4.83
C LEU A 107 20.01 4.15 5.74
N ALA A 108 19.69 5.35 6.20
CA ALA A 108 20.54 6.04 7.17
C ALA A 108 20.59 5.21 8.46
N PRO A 109 21.75 5.21 9.18
CA PRO A 109 21.88 4.37 10.39
C PRO A 109 20.77 4.56 11.42
N LYS A 110 20.32 5.79 11.66
CA LYS A 110 19.25 6.05 12.61
C LYS A 110 17.91 5.46 12.20
N ILE A 111 17.66 5.35 10.90
CA ILE A 111 16.44 4.72 10.38
C ILE A 111 16.56 3.22 10.54
N GLU A 112 17.71 2.65 10.12
CA GLU A 112 17.95 1.21 10.18
C GLU A 112 17.90 0.67 11.61
N GLU A 113 18.43 1.41 12.58
CA GLU A 113 18.41 1.03 13.99
C GLU A 113 16.99 0.82 14.54
N ASN A 114 16.01 1.49 13.99
CA ASN A 114 14.63 1.46 14.48
C ASN A 114 13.75 0.44 13.75
N MET A 115 14.34 -0.33 12.85
CA MET A 115 13.62 -1.38 12.09
C MET A 115 13.80 -2.81 12.73
#